data_7e8ffab13eb64cad629c240e79b568f1
#
_entry.id   7e8ffab13eb64cad629c240e79b568f1
#
_cell.length_a   1.000
_cell.length_b   1.000
_cell.length_c   1.000
_cell.angle_alpha   90.00
_cell.angle_beta   90.00
_cell.angle_gamma   90.00
#
_symmetry.space_group_name_H-M   'P 1'
#
loop_
_entity.id
_entity.type
_entity.pdbx_description
1 polymer ?
#
loop_
_entity_poly.entity_id
_entity_poly.type
_entity_poly.pdbx_seq_one_letter_code
_entity_poly.pdbx_strand_id
1 'polypeptide(L)'
;MRVMPRDKSIRSGWRCDSCGQLVPDLQAGWVEWLAAEDTRGKPKVSGLRLVHHRNTSARSPESYGCRYNPRDEFRKNRGIVEGLALDRFAGPDGLMLLLSMIAERELPLQEVIELAKRVQIPGYEAAYELVHDAVSQGVIAPCISSGFYLQCEIWDVLKWAKCRPSAKTSQVEHQNRCVVSH
;
A
#
# COMPACT_ATOMS: atom_id res chain seq x y z
N MET A 1 27.15 8.70 -3.75
CA MET A 1 25.74 8.29 -3.73
C MET A 1 24.91 9.53 -4.03
N ARG A 2 24.33 9.64 -5.24
CA ARG A 2 23.55 10.82 -5.65
C ARG A 2 22.13 10.66 -5.06
N VAL A 3 21.79 11.48 -4.09
CA VAL A 3 20.42 11.62 -3.59
C VAL A 3 19.61 12.28 -4.71
N MET A 4 18.74 11.51 -5.36
CA MET A 4 17.82 12.05 -6.36
C MET A 4 16.80 12.98 -5.67
N PRO A 5 16.46 14.14 -6.26
CA PRO A 5 15.45 15.04 -5.70
C PRO A 5 14.10 14.32 -5.62
N ARG A 6 13.41 14.47 -4.49
CA ARG A 6 12.02 14.01 -4.31
C ARG A 6 11.15 14.75 -5.31
N ASP A 7 10.74 14.05 -6.37
CA ASP A 7 9.75 14.57 -7.32
C ASP A 7 8.39 14.65 -6.61
N LYS A 8 7.95 15.86 -6.32
CA LYS A 8 6.67 16.15 -5.64
C LYS A 8 5.42 15.73 -6.44
N SER A 9 5.58 15.27 -7.69
CA SER A 9 4.47 14.87 -8.55
C SER A 9 4.04 13.40 -8.38
N ILE A 10 4.85 12.56 -7.72
CA ILE A 10 4.46 11.20 -7.37
C ILE A 10 3.55 11.32 -6.15
N ARG A 11 2.35 10.76 -6.21
CA ARG A 11 1.45 10.70 -5.05
C ARG A 11 2.22 10.04 -3.91
N SER A 12 2.67 10.87 -2.97
CA SER A 12 3.30 10.42 -1.75
C SER A 12 2.19 9.98 -0.80
N GLY A 13 2.16 8.71 -0.44
CA GLY A 13 1.16 8.17 0.47
C GLY A 13 0.95 6.69 0.21
N TRP A 14 0.11 6.09 1.03
CA TRP A 14 -0.19 4.66 1.00
C TRP A 14 -1.67 4.44 0.76
N ARG A 15 -2.03 3.32 0.17
CA ARG A 15 -3.41 2.90 0.03
C ARG A 15 -3.89 2.24 1.32
N CYS A 16 -5.02 2.67 1.83
CA CYS A 16 -5.66 2.04 2.99
C CYS A 16 -6.24 0.67 2.61
N ASP A 17 -5.83 -0.40 3.28
CA ASP A 17 -6.29 -1.75 3.01
C ASP A 17 -7.77 -1.98 3.37
N SER A 18 -8.38 -1.07 4.12
CA SER A 18 -9.79 -1.16 4.50
C SER A 18 -10.74 -0.43 3.55
N CYS A 19 -10.40 0.80 3.11
CA CYS A 19 -11.30 1.63 2.30
C CYS A 19 -10.76 1.96 0.91
N GLY A 20 -9.50 1.60 0.59
CA GLY A 20 -8.86 1.88 -0.69
C GLY A 20 -8.45 3.34 -0.90
N GLN A 21 -8.76 4.25 0.02
CA GLN A 21 -8.40 5.66 -0.09
C GLN A 21 -6.95 5.91 0.33
N LEU A 22 -6.42 7.05 -0.10
CA LEU A 22 -5.05 7.45 0.17
C LEU A 22 -4.85 7.81 1.65
N VAL A 23 -3.87 7.20 2.30
CA VAL A 23 -3.25 7.63 3.57
C VAL A 23 -2.13 8.61 3.20
N PRO A 24 -2.31 9.93 3.41
CA PRO A 24 -1.46 10.94 2.76
C PRO A 24 -0.05 11.04 3.35
N ASP A 25 0.11 10.73 4.63
CA ASP A 25 1.38 10.81 5.37
C ASP A 25 1.48 9.77 6.48
N LEU A 26 2.64 9.68 7.10
CA LEU A 26 2.92 8.70 8.16
C LEU A 26 2.05 8.89 9.41
N GLN A 27 1.66 10.13 9.71
CA GLN A 27 0.85 10.46 10.89
C GLN A 27 -0.62 10.08 10.69
N ALA A 28 -1.07 10.04 9.43
CA ALA A 28 -2.42 9.65 9.07
C ALA A 28 -2.62 8.12 9.01
N GLY A 29 -1.54 7.34 9.13
CA GLY A 29 -1.55 5.89 8.98
C GLY A 29 -1.43 5.12 10.28
N TRP A 30 -1.96 3.91 10.25
CA TRP A 30 -1.90 2.92 11.32
C TRP A 30 -1.66 1.54 10.72
N VAL A 31 -0.81 0.75 11.34
CA VAL A 31 -0.61 -0.66 11.01
C VAL A 31 -1.19 -1.50 12.13
N GLU A 32 -2.04 -2.45 11.80
CA GLU A 32 -2.70 -3.31 12.80
C GLU A 32 -2.74 -4.76 12.36
N TRP A 33 -2.88 -5.64 13.33
CA TRP A 33 -3.00 -7.09 13.15
C TRP A 33 -3.87 -7.71 14.23
N LEU A 34 -4.20 -8.99 14.05
CA LEU A 34 -4.99 -9.77 14.98
C LEU A 34 -4.10 -10.82 15.66
N ALA A 35 -4.03 -10.76 16.98
CA ALA A 35 -3.43 -11.78 17.80
C ALA A 35 -4.54 -12.67 18.39
N ALA A 36 -4.49 -13.97 18.17
CA ALA A 36 -5.45 -14.94 18.65
C ALA A 36 -4.73 -16.25 19.04
N GLU A 37 -5.44 -17.19 19.61
CA GLU A 37 -4.97 -18.56 19.78
C GLU A 37 -5.58 -19.44 18.69
N ASP A 38 -4.80 -20.37 18.18
CA ASP A 38 -5.32 -21.42 17.28
C ASP A 38 -6.14 -22.44 18.08
N THR A 39 -6.73 -23.41 17.39
CA THR A 39 -7.53 -24.49 18.00
C THR A 39 -6.75 -25.37 18.97
N ARG A 40 -5.42 -25.23 19.04
CA ARG A 40 -4.50 -25.96 19.93
C ARG A 40 -3.96 -25.07 21.05
N GLY A 41 -4.48 -23.84 21.20
CA GLY A 41 -3.98 -22.86 22.16
C GLY A 41 -2.62 -22.25 21.83
N LYS A 42 -2.16 -22.35 20.58
CA LYS A 42 -0.90 -21.71 20.15
C LYS A 42 -1.19 -20.28 19.68
N PRO A 43 -0.32 -19.31 20.01
CA PRO A 43 -0.41 -17.96 19.48
C PRO A 43 -0.43 -17.99 17.96
N LYS A 44 -1.39 -17.31 17.37
CA LYS A 44 -1.53 -17.10 15.93
C LYS A 44 -1.76 -15.63 15.68
N VAL A 45 -0.88 -15.03 14.89
CA VAL A 45 -1.01 -13.65 14.46
C VAL A 45 -1.31 -13.62 12.95
N SER A 46 -2.20 -12.72 12.51
CA SER A 46 -2.64 -12.65 11.11
C SER A 46 -3.33 -11.32 10.81
N GLY A 47 -3.57 -11.07 9.53
CA GLY A 47 -4.35 -9.91 9.09
C GLY A 47 -3.61 -8.59 9.28
N LEU A 48 -2.28 -8.60 9.07
CA LEU A 48 -1.47 -7.39 9.05
C LEU A 48 -1.95 -6.48 7.91
N ARG A 49 -2.30 -5.24 8.26
CA ARG A 49 -2.80 -4.28 7.27
C ARG A 49 -2.45 -2.84 7.63
N LEU A 50 -2.30 -2.01 6.61
CA LEU A 50 -2.10 -0.58 6.71
C LEU A 50 -3.43 0.13 6.49
N VAL A 51 -3.87 0.92 7.44
CA VAL A 51 -5.16 1.60 7.42
C VAL A 51 -5.04 3.06 7.86
N HIS A 52 -6.09 3.85 7.68
CA HIS A 52 -6.14 5.19 8.25
C HIS A 52 -6.08 5.13 9.79
N HIS A 53 -5.32 6.05 10.36
CA HIS A 53 -5.44 6.35 11.79
C HIS A 53 -6.88 6.79 12.09
N ARG A 54 -7.37 6.55 13.31
CA ARG A 54 -8.77 6.79 13.67
C ARG A 54 -9.26 8.20 13.33
N ASN A 55 -8.42 9.20 13.56
CA ASN A 55 -8.77 10.61 13.34
C ASN A 55 -8.74 11.05 11.87
N THR A 56 -8.19 10.24 10.98
CA THR A 56 -8.02 10.54 9.55
C THR A 56 -8.87 9.64 8.66
N SER A 57 -9.64 8.74 9.26
CA SER A 57 -10.53 7.84 8.53
C SER A 57 -11.70 8.61 7.91
N ALA A 58 -11.98 8.35 6.62
CA ALA A 58 -13.18 8.84 5.96
C ALA A 58 -14.49 8.18 6.46
N ARG A 59 -14.37 7.08 7.21
CA ARG A 59 -15.51 6.39 7.83
C ARG A 59 -15.77 6.97 9.20
N SER A 60 -17.05 6.89 9.65
CA SER A 60 -17.47 7.44 10.94
C SER A 60 -16.56 6.99 12.08
N PRO A 61 -16.08 7.91 12.92
CA PRO A 61 -15.29 7.59 14.12
C PRO A 61 -16.01 6.67 15.11
N GLU A 62 -17.34 6.69 15.11
CA GLU A 62 -18.19 5.85 15.96
C GLU A 62 -18.08 4.35 15.61
N SER A 63 -17.72 4.03 14.36
CA SER A 63 -17.55 2.66 13.84
C SER A 63 -16.09 2.18 13.77
N TYR A 64 -15.18 2.70 14.60
CA TYR A 64 -13.74 2.43 14.50
C TYR A 64 -13.08 2.87 13.16
N GLY A 65 -13.80 3.54 12.27
CA GLY A 65 -13.30 4.01 11.00
C GLY A 65 -12.81 2.87 10.10
N CYS A 66 -11.54 2.95 9.68
CA CYS A 66 -10.90 1.92 8.86
C CYS A 66 -10.26 0.79 9.69
N ARG A 67 -10.18 0.94 11.01
CA ARG A 67 -9.54 -0.03 11.91
C ARG A 67 -10.45 -1.21 12.21
N TYR A 68 -9.85 -2.31 12.67
CA TYR A 68 -10.60 -3.43 13.22
C TYR A 68 -11.45 -2.96 14.41
N ASN A 69 -12.66 -3.50 14.53
CA ASN A 69 -13.47 -3.35 15.72
C ASN A 69 -13.06 -4.42 16.75
N PRO A 70 -12.39 -4.06 17.87
CA PRO A 70 -11.89 -5.04 18.83
C PRO A 70 -12.99 -5.92 19.43
N ARG A 71 -14.21 -5.37 19.60
CA ARG A 71 -15.34 -6.13 20.13
C ARG A 71 -15.81 -7.21 19.16
N ASP A 72 -15.87 -6.88 17.88
CA ASP A 72 -16.32 -7.81 16.84
C ASP A 72 -15.27 -8.90 16.61
N GLU A 73 -13.98 -8.54 16.57
CA GLU A 73 -12.91 -9.51 16.39
C GLU A 73 -12.79 -10.45 17.60
N PHE A 74 -12.96 -9.93 18.83
CA PHE A 74 -12.98 -10.76 20.03
C PHE A 74 -14.18 -11.74 20.05
N ARG A 75 -15.36 -11.30 19.58
CA ARG A 75 -16.55 -12.17 19.49
C ARG A 75 -16.39 -13.26 18.45
N LYS A 76 -15.81 -12.94 17.29
CA LYS A 76 -15.66 -13.88 16.17
C LYS A 76 -14.60 -14.94 16.45
N ASN A 77 -13.40 -14.50 16.85
CA ASN A 77 -12.20 -15.33 16.84
C ASN A 77 -11.42 -15.30 18.17
N ARG A 78 -11.95 -14.69 19.22
CA ARG A 78 -11.19 -14.35 20.45
C ARG A 78 -9.96 -13.49 20.15
N GLY A 79 -9.94 -12.83 18.98
CA GLY A 79 -8.81 -12.04 18.51
C GLY A 79 -8.66 -10.73 19.30
N ILE A 80 -7.43 -10.42 19.65
CA ILE A 80 -7.02 -9.14 20.19
C ILE A 80 -6.48 -8.32 19.05
N VAL A 81 -6.97 -7.08 18.90
CA VAL A 81 -6.45 -6.14 17.90
C VAL A 81 -5.23 -5.45 18.48
N GLU A 82 -4.09 -5.65 17.83
CA GLU A 82 -2.84 -4.97 18.13
C GLU A 82 -2.46 -4.03 16.99
N GLY A 83 -1.53 -3.12 17.21
CA GLY A 83 -1.06 -2.24 16.14
C GLY A 83 -0.19 -1.10 16.63
N LEU A 84 0.45 -0.46 15.66
CA LEU A 84 1.35 0.67 15.87
C LEU A 84 1.07 1.76 14.83
N ALA A 85 1.42 3.00 15.16
CA ALA A 85 1.39 4.10 14.20
C ALA A 85 2.34 3.83 13.02
N LEU A 86 1.93 4.24 11.82
CA LEU A 86 2.67 3.95 10.58
C LEU A 86 4.09 4.53 10.59
N ASP A 87 4.33 5.65 11.28
CA ASP A 87 5.65 6.27 11.42
C ASP A 87 6.67 5.36 12.09
N ARG A 88 6.22 4.42 12.95
CA ARG A 88 7.08 3.43 13.60
C ARG A 88 7.70 2.44 12.62
N PHE A 89 7.12 2.28 11.45
CA PHE A 89 7.59 1.37 10.39
C PHE A 89 8.46 2.07 9.36
N ALA A 90 8.66 3.40 9.46
CA ALA A 90 9.43 4.17 8.50
C ALA A 90 10.90 4.36 8.94
N GLY A 91 11.78 4.53 7.96
CA GLY A 91 13.20 4.78 8.18
C GLY A 91 13.97 3.59 8.77
N PRO A 92 15.20 3.82 9.25
CA PRO A 92 16.09 2.73 9.72
C PRO A 92 15.51 1.95 10.90
N ASP A 93 14.93 2.63 11.89
CA ASP A 93 14.33 1.97 13.06
C ASP A 93 13.09 1.16 12.67
N GLY A 94 12.29 1.67 11.75
CA GLY A 94 11.15 0.94 11.19
C GLY A 94 11.58 -0.28 10.39
N LEU A 95 12.68 -0.21 9.65
CA LEU A 95 13.27 -1.38 9.01
C LEU A 95 13.72 -2.43 10.02
N MET A 96 14.37 -2.03 11.12
CA MET A 96 14.76 -2.95 12.18
C MET A 96 13.55 -3.61 12.85
N LEU A 97 12.46 -2.86 13.07
CA LEU A 97 11.19 -3.42 13.56
C LEU A 97 10.63 -4.48 12.61
N LEU A 98 10.58 -4.20 11.31
CA LEU A 98 10.12 -5.17 10.29
C LEU A 98 11.00 -6.42 10.24
N LEU A 99 12.32 -6.25 10.35
CA LEU A 99 13.26 -7.38 10.39
C LEU A 99 13.08 -8.23 11.65
N SER A 100 12.80 -7.63 12.82
CA SER A 100 12.49 -8.39 14.03
C SER A 100 11.20 -9.20 13.87
N MET A 101 10.14 -8.61 13.32
CA MET A 101 8.89 -9.32 13.04
C MET A 101 9.10 -10.52 12.09
N ILE A 102 10.00 -10.39 11.11
CA ILE A 102 10.39 -11.50 10.22
C ILE A 102 11.14 -12.59 10.99
N ALA A 103 12.06 -12.21 11.86
CA ALA A 103 12.89 -13.15 12.62
C ALA A 103 12.07 -13.93 13.65
N GLU A 104 11.14 -13.27 14.32
CA GLU A 104 10.29 -13.88 15.36
C GLU A 104 9.20 -14.79 14.76
N ARG A 105 8.88 -14.61 13.48
CA ARG A 105 7.88 -15.40 12.75
C ARG A 105 6.48 -15.45 13.39
N GLU A 106 6.14 -14.45 14.15
CA GLU A 106 4.81 -14.35 14.78
C GLU A 106 3.74 -14.00 13.74
N LEU A 107 4.08 -13.10 12.82
CA LEU A 107 3.23 -12.70 11.70
C LEU A 107 3.52 -13.54 10.44
N PRO A 108 2.53 -13.72 9.54
CA PRO A 108 2.76 -14.33 8.25
C PRO A 108 3.85 -13.57 7.49
N LEU A 109 4.93 -14.27 7.14
CA LEU A 109 6.12 -13.68 6.53
C LEU A 109 5.80 -12.82 5.30
N GLN A 110 4.87 -13.28 4.46
CA GLN A 110 4.51 -12.57 3.25
C GLN A 110 3.83 -11.22 3.53
N GLU A 111 3.02 -11.13 4.58
CA GLU A 111 2.35 -9.89 4.99
C GLU A 111 3.37 -8.85 5.47
N VAL A 112 4.37 -9.30 6.25
CA VAL A 112 5.44 -8.40 6.74
C VAL A 112 6.33 -7.92 5.61
N ILE A 113 6.70 -8.80 4.66
CA ILE A 113 7.49 -8.45 3.48
C ILE A 113 6.73 -7.42 2.63
N GLU A 114 5.43 -7.62 2.43
CA GLU A 114 4.62 -6.68 1.65
C GLU A 114 4.56 -5.30 2.32
N LEU A 115 4.33 -5.26 3.62
CA LEU A 115 4.38 -4.00 4.38
C LEU A 115 5.75 -3.33 4.27
N ALA A 116 6.84 -4.10 4.39
CA ALA A 116 8.19 -3.59 4.25
C ALA A 116 8.43 -2.94 2.88
N LYS A 117 8.00 -3.57 1.79
CA LYS A 117 8.10 -3.00 0.43
C LYS A 117 7.33 -1.69 0.32
N ARG A 118 6.10 -1.65 0.82
CA ARG A 118 5.23 -0.47 0.78
C ARG A 118 5.82 0.72 1.53
N VAL A 119 6.40 0.49 2.71
CA VAL A 119 6.85 1.56 3.60
C VAL A 119 8.31 1.95 3.36
N GLN A 120 9.18 0.98 3.05
CA GLN A 120 10.63 1.21 2.98
C GLN A 120 11.12 1.50 1.56
N ILE A 121 10.41 1.04 0.50
CA ILE A 121 10.87 1.20 -0.87
C ILE A 121 10.25 2.45 -1.51
N PRO A 122 11.05 3.47 -1.83
CA PRO A 122 10.53 4.71 -2.42
C PRO A 122 9.78 4.47 -3.73
N GLY A 123 8.52 4.94 -3.79
CA GLY A 123 7.68 4.83 -4.99
C GLY A 123 7.01 3.47 -5.21
N TYR A 124 7.31 2.45 -4.40
CA TYR A 124 6.72 1.12 -4.57
C TYR A 124 5.19 1.16 -4.56
N GLU A 125 4.58 1.80 -3.57
CA GLU A 125 3.12 1.91 -3.45
C GLU A 125 2.46 2.55 -4.67
N ALA A 126 3.09 3.58 -5.23
CA ALA A 126 2.58 4.28 -6.41
C ALA A 126 2.77 3.48 -7.70
N ALA A 127 3.81 2.64 -7.77
CA ALA A 127 4.10 1.80 -8.94
C ALA A 127 3.31 0.49 -8.94
N TYR A 128 2.94 -0.03 -7.78
CA TYR A 128 2.41 -1.38 -7.59
C TYR A 128 1.25 -1.72 -8.53
N GLU A 129 0.26 -0.86 -8.65
CA GLU A 129 -0.90 -1.08 -9.54
C GLU A 129 -0.56 -0.96 -11.03
N LEU A 130 0.56 -0.35 -11.37
CA LEU A 130 0.98 -0.05 -12.74
C LEU A 130 1.96 -1.07 -13.30
N VAL A 131 2.60 -1.86 -12.43
CA VAL A 131 3.66 -2.80 -12.81
C VAL A 131 3.18 -3.81 -13.83
N HIS A 132 2.01 -4.41 -13.64
CA HIS A 132 1.48 -5.42 -14.56
C HIS A 132 1.34 -4.86 -15.98
N ASP A 133 0.79 -3.67 -16.11
CA ASP A 133 0.66 -2.98 -17.38
C ASP A 133 2.03 -2.62 -17.99
N ALA A 134 2.95 -2.15 -17.15
CA ALA A 134 4.29 -1.79 -17.57
C ALA A 134 5.07 -2.99 -18.11
N VAL A 135 4.95 -4.16 -17.46
CA VAL A 135 5.53 -5.42 -17.95
C VAL A 135 4.89 -5.83 -19.27
N SER A 136 3.54 -5.81 -19.36
CA SER A 136 2.83 -6.20 -20.59
C SER A 136 3.15 -5.33 -21.80
N GLN A 137 3.53 -4.06 -21.55
CA GLN A 137 3.95 -3.12 -22.61
C GLN A 137 5.47 -3.06 -22.82
N GLY A 138 6.23 -3.93 -22.14
CA GLY A 138 7.68 -4.02 -22.33
C GLY A 138 8.47 -2.83 -21.75
N VAL A 139 7.86 -2.06 -20.84
CA VAL A 139 8.52 -0.92 -20.17
C VAL A 139 9.60 -1.40 -19.21
N ILE A 140 9.31 -2.48 -18.48
CA ILE A 140 10.26 -3.17 -17.62
C ILE A 140 10.20 -4.68 -17.88
N ALA A 141 11.32 -5.36 -17.61
CA ALA A 141 11.44 -6.81 -17.57
C ALA A 141 12.02 -7.19 -16.21
N PRO A 142 11.18 -7.50 -15.21
CA PRO A 142 11.66 -7.77 -13.86
C PRO A 142 12.75 -8.84 -13.82
N CYS A 143 13.89 -8.52 -13.22
CA CYS A 143 15.06 -9.40 -13.18
C CYS A 143 15.20 -10.21 -11.88
N ILE A 144 14.30 -10.02 -10.93
CA ILE A 144 14.23 -10.77 -9.67
C ILE A 144 12.87 -11.47 -9.54
N SER A 145 12.65 -12.13 -8.42
CA SER A 145 11.42 -12.91 -8.19
C SER A 145 10.15 -12.06 -8.36
N SER A 146 9.08 -12.69 -8.84
CA SER A 146 7.78 -12.04 -9.00
C SER A 146 7.33 -11.30 -7.73
N GLY A 147 6.85 -10.07 -7.90
CA GLY A 147 6.44 -9.20 -6.79
C GLY A 147 7.58 -8.41 -6.13
N PHE A 148 8.82 -8.57 -6.63
CA PHE A 148 9.98 -7.79 -6.22
C PHE A 148 10.53 -7.02 -7.42
N TYR A 149 10.82 -5.74 -7.21
CA TYR A 149 11.28 -4.85 -8.26
C TYR A 149 12.46 -4.03 -7.78
N LEU A 150 13.46 -3.87 -8.64
CA LEU A 150 14.58 -2.99 -8.36
C LEU A 150 14.12 -1.53 -8.35
N GLN A 151 14.84 -0.69 -7.64
CA GLN A 151 14.50 0.74 -7.54
C GLN A 151 14.47 1.44 -8.92
N CYS A 152 15.35 1.04 -9.84
CA CYS A 152 15.34 1.55 -11.21
C CYS A 152 14.06 1.15 -11.97
N GLU A 153 13.61 -0.10 -11.83
CA GLU A 153 12.36 -0.58 -12.45
C GLU A 153 11.14 0.18 -11.92
N ILE A 154 11.08 0.42 -10.60
CA ILE A 154 10.02 1.24 -9.98
C ILE A 154 10.01 2.65 -10.58
N TRP A 155 11.18 3.28 -10.72
CA TRP A 155 11.28 4.61 -11.33
C TRP A 155 10.89 4.63 -12.80
N ASP A 156 11.23 3.61 -13.56
CA ASP A 156 10.86 3.49 -14.99
C ASP A 156 9.34 3.33 -15.16
N VAL A 157 8.68 2.54 -14.30
CA VAL A 157 7.21 2.44 -14.25
C VAL A 157 6.56 3.79 -13.96
N LEU A 158 7.03 4.49 -12.93
CA LEU A 158 6.46 5.78 -12.55
C LEU A 158 6.70 6.87 -13.59
N LYS A 159 7.85 6.85 -14.26
CA LYS A 159 8.18 7.76 -15.34
C LYS A 159 7.30 7.52 -16.57
N TRP A 160 7.15 6.26 -16.96
CA TRP A 160 6.26 5.86 -18.04
C TRP A 160 4.80 6.25 -17.76
N ALA A 161 4.30 6.03 -16.54
CA ALA A 161 2.94 6.40 -16.17
C ALA A 161 2.65 7.91 -16.33
N LYS A 162 3.66 8.77 -16.09
CA LYS A 162 3.54 10.23 -16.30
C LYS A 162 3.42 10.61 -17.77
N CYS A 163 4.00 9.82 -18.67
CA CYS A 163 3.99 10.07 -20.10
C CYS A 163 2.73 9.50 -20.79
N ARG A 164 1.89 8.73 -20.08
CA ARG A 164 0.62 8.23 -20.64
C ARG A 164 -0.36 9.40 -20.82
N PRO A 165 -0.91 9.60 -22.04
CA PRO A 165 -2.04 10.52 -22.21
C PRO A 165 -3.19 10.02 -21.31
N SER A 166 -3.72 10.93 -20.48
CA SER A 166 -4.83 10.57 -19.59
C SER A 166 -6.02 10.13 -20.46
N ALA A 167 -6.54 8.93 -20.22
CA ALA A 167 -7.66 8.34 -20.97
C ALA A 167 -8.98 9.13 -20.89
N LYS A 168 -8.97 10.34 -20.29
CA LYS A 168 -10.14 11.19 -20.15
C LYS A 168 -10.37 12.19 -21.29
N THR A 169 -9.44 12.29 -22.29
CA THR A 169 -9.57 13.30 -23.34
C THR A 169 -10.10 12.72 -24.68
N SER A 170 -10.29 11.41 -24.80
CA SER A 170 -10.69 10.77 -26.07
C SER A 170 -12.19 10.71 -26.35
N GLN A 171 -13.06 11.20 -25.48
CA GLN A 171 -14.53 11.15 -25.72
C GLN A 171 -15.16 12.47 -26.21
N VAL A 172 -14.40 13.54 -26.35
CA VAL A 172 -14.96 14.85 -26.79
C VAL A 172 -14.68 15.17 -28.25
N GLU A 173 -13.71 14.49 -28.91
CA GLU A 173 -13.35 14.81 -30.30
C GLU A 173 -14.10 14.04 -31.40
N HIS A 174 -14.99 13.10 -31.05
CA HIS A 174 -15.73 12.33 -32.09
C HIS A 174 -17.15 12.82 -32.38
N GLN A 175 -17.62 13.92 -31.78
CA GLN A 175 -18.98 14.47 -32.05
C GLN A 175 -19.03 15.71 -32.92
N ASN A 176 -17.91 16.25 -33.39
CA ASN A 176 -17.94 17.50 -34.20
C ASN A 176 -17.45 17.34 -35.65
N ARG A 177 -17.54 16.15 -36.25
CA ARG A 177 -17.28 15.96 -37.69
C ARG A 177 -18.41 15.23 -38.41
N CYS A 178 -19.58 15.77 -38.36
CA CYS A 178 -20.64 15.44 -39.32
C CYS A 178 -21.71 16.53 -39.29
N VAL A 179 -21.46 17.65 -39.90
CA VAL A 179 -22.47 18.51 -40.55
C VAL A 179 -21.70 19.62 -41.29
N VAL A 180 -21.42 19.42 -42.55
CA VAL A 180 -21.53 20.40 -43.63
C VAL A 180 -21.28 19.68 -44.93
N SER A 181 -22.31 19.42 -45.67
CA SER A 181 -22.35 19.38 -47.15
C SER A 181 -23.80 19.22 -47.56
N HIS A 182 -24.48 20.28 -47.82
CA HIS A 182 -25.20 20.66 -49.06
C HIS A 182 -25.85 21.97 -48.86
#